data_bb7a21325bd64fe50f5be6dd9e472e96
#
_entry.id   bb7a21325bd64fe50f5be6dd9e472e96
#
_cell.length_a   1.000
_cell.length_b   1.000
_cell.length_c   1.000
_cell.angle_alpha   90.00
_cell.angle_beta   90.00
_cell.angle_gamma   90.00
#
_symmetry.space_group_name_H-M   'P 1'
#
loop_
_entity.id
_entity.type
_entity.pdbx_description
1 polymer ?
#
loop_
_entity_poly.entity_id
_entity_poly.type
_entity_poly.pdbx_seq_one_letter_code
_entity_poly.pdbx_strand_id
1 'polypeptide(L)'
;MNGQATRTMGTTLKKVKSGSEAEDTVIANLTSIGEIGVESEEIDATDLDSPNNYKEFIAGSKDAGEVALAGNIKDETNVEKMLALAESQSIESWEVAYPSGAKWTFSAFVKSFKDGEKTPDGLASFSASLRISGKPTYTKSSN
;
A
#
# COMPACT_ATOMS: atom_id res chain seq x y z
N MET A 1 -9.84 -20.15 -19.12
CA MET A 1 -10.11 -19.33 -18.83
C MET A 1 -9.89 -18.31 -19.31
N ASN A 2 -10.06 -17.72 -19.36
CA ASN A 2 -9.88 -16.75 -19.83
C ASN A 2 -9.59 -15.62 -19.18
N GLY A 3 -9.24 -15.33 -18.41
CA GLY A 3 -8.90 -14.20 -17.62
C GLY A 3 -7.93 -13.25 -18.23
N GLN A 4 -8.19 -12.87 -19.36
CA GLN A 4 -7.24 -12.04 -20.04
C GLN A 4 -7.10 -10.66 -19.45
N ALA A 5 -8.19 -10.07 -19.01
CA ALA A 5 -8.13 -8.76 -18.40
C ALA A 5 -7.67 -8.90 -16.94
N THR A 6 -6.76 -8.06 -16.51
CA THR A 6 -6.34 -8.05 -15.11
C THR A 6 -7.48 -7.51 -14.25
N ARG A 7 -7.85 -8.28 -13.26
CA ARG A 7 -8.93 -7.89 -12.36
C ARG A 7 -8.36 -7.38 -11.06
N THR A 8 -9.02 -6.39 -10.49
CA THR A 8 -8.69 -5.95 -9.15
C THR A 8 -9.42 -6.79 -8.11
N MET A 9 -10.50 -7.44 -8.51
CA MET A 9 -11.20 -8.36 -7.62
C MET A 9 -10.27 -9.52 -7.25
N GLY A 10 -10.17 -9.81 -5.98
CA GLY A 10 -9.24 -10.84 -5.51
C GLY A 10 -7.91 -10.30 -5.04
N THR A 11 -7.73 -8.99 -5.09
CA THR A 11 -6.53 -8.36 -4.52
C THR A 11 -6.57 -8.51 -3.00
N THR A 12 -5.44 -8.90 -2.42
CA THR A 12 -5.38 -9.11 -0.97
C THR A 12 -4.30 -8.25 -0.34
N LEU A 13 -4.55 -7.89 0.92
CA LEU A 13 -3.56 -7.22 1.74
C LEU A 13 -3.03 -8.21 2.76
N LYS A 14 -1.72 -8.33 2.81
CA LYS A 14 -1.06 -9.27 3.69
C LYS A 14 -0.02 -8.54 4.52
N LYS A 15 0.03 -8.87 5.81
CA LYS A 15 1.11 -8.39 6.67
C LYS A 15 2.18 -9.48 6.67
N VAL A 16 3.38 -9.12 6.24
CA VAL A 16 4.48 -10.07 6.18
C VAL A 16 4.92 -10.41 7.59
N LYS A 17 5.18 -11.66 7.83
CA LYS A 17 5.60 -12.14 9.15
C LYS A 17 6.84 -11.40 9.64
N SER A 18 6.93 -11.22 10.93
CA SER A 18 8.09 -10.59 11.54
C SER A 18 8.31 -11.21 12.92
N GLY A 19 9.55 -11.14 13.36
CA GLY A 19 9.89 -11.64 14.67
C GLY A 19 9.57 -13.11 14.84
N SER A 20 8.75 -13.43 15.82
CA SER A 20 8.43 -14.81 16.14
C SER A 20 7.23 -15.35 15.39
N GLU A 21 6.66 -14.57 14.49
CA GLU A 21 5.51 -15.05 13.74
C GLU A 21 5.93 -16.16 12.79
N ALA A 22 5.05 -17.16 12.66
CA ALA A 22 5.34 -18.32 11.84
C ALA A 22 5.11 -18.08 10.35
N GLU A 23 4.13 -17.26 10.04
CA GLU A 23 3.74 -17.04 8.64
C GLU A 23 3.09 -15.69 8.45
N ASP A 24 2.97 -15.29 7.19
CA ASP A 24 2.31 -14.05 6.82
C ASP A 24 0.84 -14.12 7.19
N THR A 25 0.27 -12.97 7.54
CA THR A 25 -1.14 -12.88 7.89
C THR A 25 -1.90 -12.18 6.78
N VAL A 26 -2.90 -12.85 6.21
CA VAL A 26 -3.79 -12.21 5.25
C VAL A 26 -4.77 -11.36 6.03
N ILE A 27 -4.68 -10.04 5.87
CA ILE A 27 -5.51 -9.13 6.64
C ILE A 27 -6.89 -8.97 6.03
N ALA A 28 -6.95 -8.80 4.72
CA ALA A 28 -8.22 -8.45 4.09
C ALA A 28 -8.22 -8.73 2.60
N ASN A 29 -9.42 -8.85 2.06
CA ASN A 29 -9.63 -8.82 0.62
C ASN A 29 -9.98 -7.39 0.27
N LEU A 30 -9.26 -6.84 -0.69
CA LEU A 30 -9.43 -5.44 -1.04
C LEU A 30 -10.45 -5.25 -2.16
N THR A 31 -11.32 -4.27 -1.98
CA THR A 31 -12.24 -3.87 -3.04
C THR A 31 -11.75 -2.60 -3.73
N SER A 32 -10.83 -1.91 -3.11
CA SER A 32 -10.28 -0.68 -3.67
C SER A 32 -8.88 -0.48 -3.12
N ILE A 33 -7.99 -0.04 -3.99
CA ILE A 33 -6.63 0.26 -3.59
C ILE A 33 -6.20 1.52 -4.32
N GLY A 34 -5.56 2.43 -3.58
CA GLY A 34 -5.04 3.64 -4.16
C GLY A 34 -3.76 3.41 -4.92
N GLU A 35 -3.15 4.48 -5.33
CA GLU A 35 -1.94 4.42 -6.13
C GLU A 35 -0.73 4.08 -5.28
N ILE A 36 0.11 3.21 -5.80
CA ILE A 36 1.40 2.89 -5.18
C ILE A 36 2.47 3.27 -6.19
N GLY A 37 3.43 4.04 -5.78
CA GLY A 37 4.48 4.43 -6.70
C GLY A 37 5.52 5.26 -6.00
N VAL A 38 6.15 6.14 -6.76
CA VAL A 38 7.20 6.97 -6.22
C VAL A 38 7.11 8.36 -6.85
N GLU A 39 7.31 9.36 -6.01
CA GLU A 39 7.41 10.73 -6.48
C GLU A 39 8.76 11.28 -6.07
N SER A 40 9.34 12.09 -6.92
CA SER A 40 10.60 12.75 -6.62
C SER A 40 10.36 14.21 -6.36
N GLU A 41 11.07 14.71 -5.38
CA GLU A 41 11.12 16.14 -5.14
C GLU A 41 11.93 16.77 -6.27
N GLU A 42 11.50 17.91 -6.75
CA GLU A 42 12.30 18.62 -7.74
C GLU A 42 12.93 19.87 -7.08
N ILE A 43 14.20 20.05 -7.38
CA ILE A 43 14.97 21.15 -6.79
C ILE A 43 15.39 22.06 -7.93
N ASP A 44 15.06 23.35 -7.79
CA ASP A 44 15.42 24.35 -8.80
C ASP A 44 16.90 24.65 -8.71
N ALA A 45 17.63 24.27 -9.75
CA ALA A 45 19.06 24.49 -9.83
C ALA A 45 19.42 25.53 -10.89
N THR A 46 18.44 26.34 -11.30
CA THR A 46 18.63 27.37 -12.31
C THR A 46 19.62 28.43 -11.81
N ASP A 47 20.55 28.83 -12.66
CA ASP A 47 21.45 29.92 -12.34
C ASP A 47 21.62 30.83 -13.57
N LEU A 48 22.45 31.84 -13.42
CA LEU A 48 22.64 32.84 -14.48
C LEU A 48 23.30 32.27 -15.72
N ASP A 49 23.95 31.12 -15.57
CA ASP A 49 24.66 30.49 -16.68
C ASP A 49 23.81 29.38 -17.33
N SER A 50 22.58 29.23 -16.92
CA SER A 50 21.70 28.19 -17.51
C SER A 50 21.51 28.47 -19.01
N PRO A 51 21.69 27.45 -19.86
CA PRO A 51 21.65 27.65 -21.31
C PRO A 51 20.30 28.19 -21.78
N ASN A 52 20.39 29.21 -22.65
CA ASN A 52 19.20 29.80 -23.29
C ASN A 52 18.15 30.29 -22.30
N ASN A 53 18.53 30.58 -21.07
CA ASN A 53 17.61 31.05 -20.03
C ASN A 53 16.53 30.07 -19.65
N TYR A 54 16.75 28.80 -19.90
CA TYR A 54 15.82 27.77 -19.46
C TYR A 54 16.04 27.43 -17.99
N LYS A 55 14.96 27.12 -17.32
CA LYS A 55 15.07 26.67 -15.93
C LYS A 55 15.66 25.27 -15.90
N GLU A 56 16.45 25.02 -14.89
CA GLU A 56 17.07 23.71 -14.70
C GLU A 56 16.66 23.15 -13.35
N PHE A 57 16.40 21.84 -13.30
CA PHE A 57 15.97 21.17 -12.08
C PHE A 57 16.80 19.92 -11.87
N ILE A 58 16.97 19.55 -10.61
CA ILE A 58 17.57 18.27 -10.27
C ILE A 58 16.58 17.51 -9.40
N ALA A 59 16.66 16.18 -9.43
CA ALA A 59 15.80 15.36 -8.62
C ALA A 59 16.31 15.33 -7.17
N GLY A 60 15.40 15.47 -6.24
CA GLY A 60 15.72 15.42 -4.82
C GLY A 60 15.30 14.10 -4.21
N SER A 61 14.81 14.16 -2.99
CA SER A 61 14.38 12.97 -2.27
C SER A 61 13.17 12.33 -2.92
N LYS A 62 13.05 11.04 -2.76
CA LYS A 62 11.91 10.28 -3.26
C LYS A 62 10.96 9.95 -2.13
N ASP A 63 9.69 9.92 -2.43
CA ASP A 63 8.65 9.64 -1.46
C ASP A 63 7.65 8.70 -2.11
N ALA A 64 7.38 7.57 -1.49
CA ALA A 64 6.38 6.65 -2.02
C ALA A 64 4.96 7.04 -1.62
N GLY A 65 4.83 7.99 -0.70
CA GLY A 65 3.53 8.50 -0.33
C GLY A 65 2.75 7.58 0.57
N GLU A 66 1.44 7.66 0.46
CA GLU A 66 0.58 6.78 1.22
C GLU A 66 -0.39 6.09 0.27
N VAL A 67 -0.83 4.92 0.67
CA VAL A 67 -1.78 4.16 -0.12
C VAL A 67 -3.07 4.01 0.66
N ALA A 68 -4.18 4.35 0.02
CA ALA A 68 -5.50 4.21 0.61
C ALA A 68 -6.07 2.85 0.23
N LEU A 69 -6.65 2.17 1.20
CA LEU A 69 -7.17 0.82 1.01
C LEU A 69 -8.60 0.75 1.52
N ALA A 70 -9.40 -0.06 0.85
CA ALA A 70 -10.73 -0.36 1.33
C ALA A 70 -11.04 -1.80 0.95
N GLY A 71 -11.84 -2.45 1.76
CA GLY A 71 -12.18 -3.83 1.48
C GLY A 71 -13.01 -4.45 2.57
N ASN A 72 -12.95 -5.76 2.66
CA ASN A 72 -13.72 -6.53 3.63
C ASN A 72 -12.79 -7.32 4.53
N ILE A 73 -13.02 -7.22 5.83
CA ILE A 73 -12.32 -8.02 6.83
C ILE A 73 -13.37 -8.91 7.48
N LYS A 74 -13.17 -10.21 7.39
CA LYS A 74 -14.14 -11.16 7.97
C LYS A 74 -13.76 -11.61 9.38
N ASP A 75 -12.50 -11.53 9.70
CA ASP A 75 -12.00 -12.02 10.97
C ASP A 75 -11.80 -10.87 11.95
N GLU A 76 -12.50 -10.94 13.06
CA GLU A 76 -12.40 -9.91 14.10
C GLU A 76 -10.99 -9.78 14.65
N THR A 77 -10.23 -10.86 14.63
CA THR A 77 -8.84 -10.81 15.08
C THR A 77 -8.02 -9.88 14.21
N ASN A 78 -8.30 -9.84 12.92
CA ASN A 78 -7.58 -8.93 12.02
C ASN A 78 -7.96 -7.49 12.28
N VAL A 79 -9.20 -7.22 12.66
CA VAL A 79 -9.61 -5.87 13.04
C VAL A 79 -8.81 -5.42 14.25
N GLU A 80 -8.67 -6.29 15.26
CA GLU A 80 -7.89 -5.99 16.44
C GLU A 80 -6.42 -5.72 16.08
N LYS A 81 -5.87 -6.53 15.19
CA LYS A 81 -4.47 -6.34 14.77
C LYS A 81 -4.26 -4.99 14.11
N MET A 82 -5.18 -4.61 13.23
CA MET A 82 -5.07 -3.33 12.54
C MET A 82 -5.19 -2.15 13.50
N LEU A 83 -6.11 -2.24 14.45
CA LEU A 83 -6.26 -1.19 15.44
C LEU A 83 -5.01 -1.07 16.30
N ALA A 84 -4.43 -2.20 16.70
CA ALA A 84 -3.21 -2.18 17.51
C ALA A 84 -2.05 -1.55 16.73
N LEU A 85 -1.95 -1.86 15.46
CA LEU A 85 -0.88 -1.29 14.61
C LEU A 85 -1.09 0.20 14.40
N ALA A 86 -2.35 0.63 14.27
CA ALA A 86 -2.64 2.05 14.13
C ALA A 86 -2.27 2.82 15.38
N GLU A 87 -2.49 2.22 16.55
CA GLU A 87 -2.14 2.86 17.81
C GLU A 87 -0.64 2.87 18.07
N SER A 88 0.03 1.77 17.78
CA SER A 88 1.47 1.67 18.03
C SER A 88 2.29 2.41 16.99
N GLN A 89 1.74 2.62 15.82
CA GLN A 89 2.43 3.30 14.71
C GLN A 89 3.71 2.57 14.31
N SER A 90 3.77 1.25 14.54
CA SER A 90 4.96 0.51 14.19
C SER A 90 5.04 0.29 12.69
N ILE A 91 6.27 0.32 12.18
CA ILE A 91 6.52 0.10 10.77
C ILE A 91 6.64 -1.40 10.54
N GLU A 92 5.78 -1.92 9.68
CA GLU A 92 5.73 -3.33 9.36
C GLU A 92 5.91 -3.52 7.86
N SER A 93 6.18 -4.75 7.46
CA SER A 93 6.26 -5.09 6.05
C SER A 93 4.89 -5.56 5.57
N TRP A 94 4.48 -5.05 4.43
CA TRP A 94 3.16 -5.35 3.86
C TRP A 94 3.29 -5.83 2.44
N GLU A 95 2.34 -6.62 2.02
CA GLU A 95 2.28 -7.11 0.64
C GLU A 95 0.88 -6.94 0.10
N VAL A 96 0.78 -6.32 -1.07
CA VAL A 96 -0.47 -6.23 -1.80
C VAL A 96 -0.33 -7.13 -3.01
N ALA A 97 -1.11 -8.19 -3.03
CA ALA A 97 -1.04 -9.19 -4.11
C ALA A 97 -2.24 -9.08 -5.01
N TYR A 98 -1.98 -9.02 -6.31
CA TYR A 98 -3.02 -8.96 -7.32
C TYR A 98 -3.33 -10.35 -7.87
N PRO A 99 -4.54 -10.55 -8.41
CA PRO A 99 -4.89 -11.86 -8.97
C PRO A 99 -3.98 -12.31 -10.09
N SER A 100 -3.33 -11.39 -10.77
CA SER A 100 -2.43 -11.74 -11.87
C SER A 100 -1.12 -12.36 -11.39
N GLY A 101 -0.84 -12.25 -10.10
CA GLY A 101 0.43 -12.73 -9.53
C GLY A 101 1.42 -11.62 -9.27
N ALA A 102 1.19 -10.44 -9.79
CA ALA A 102 2.03 -9.29 -9.49
C ALA A 102 1.76 -8.83 -8.06
N LYS A 103 2.74 -8.23 -7.45
CA LYS A 103 2.58 -7.77 -6.07
C LYS A 103 3.51 -6.60 -5.76
N TRP A 104 3.10 -5.82 -4.77
CA TRP A 104 3.92 -4.78 -4.17
C TRP A 104 4.28 -5.20 -2.77
N THR A 105 5.53 -5.00 -2.40
CA THR A 105 5.99 -5.22 -1.04
C THR A 105 6.62 -3.94 -0.55
N PHE A 106 6.24 -3.50 0.64
CA PHE A 106 6.75 -2.24 1.16
C PHE A 106 6.68 -2.23 2.68
N SER A 107 7.45 -1.33 3.27
CA SER A 107 7.37 -1.07 4.71
C SER A 107 6.47 0.14 4.92
N ALA A 108 5.60 0.06 5.90
CA ALA A 108 4.65 1.13 6.14
C ALA A 108 4.10 1.05 7.56
N PHE A 109 3.60 2.19 8.05
CA PHE A 109 2.83 2.16 9.28
C PHE A 109 1.38 2.50 8.95
N VAL A 110 0.47 2.03 9.80
CA VAL A 110 -0.94 2.29 9.62
C VAL A 110 -1.22 3.71 10.04
N LYS A 111 -1.47 4.58 9.07
CA LYS A 111 -1.75 5.98 9.34
C LYS A 111 -3.17 6.15 9.85
N SER A 112 -4.11 5.41 9.29
CA SER A 112 -5.48 5.42 9.76
C SER A 112 -6.13 4.08 9.47
N PHE A 113 -7.04 3.69 10.33
CA PHE A 113 -7.84 2.50 10.13
C PHE A 113 -9.24 2.78 10.66
N LYS A 114 -10.22 2.54 9.82
CA LYS A 114 -11.60 2.74 10.22
C LYS A 114 -12.39 1.49 9.88
N ASP A 115 -13.06 0.96 10.90
CA ASP A 115 -13.98 -0.15 10.72
C ASP A 115 -15.24 0.45 10.12
N GLY A 116 -15.58 -0.01 8.95
CA GLY A 116 -16.64 0.64 8.19
C GLY A 116 -18.03 0.25 8.63
N GLU A 117 -18.99 0.74 7.88
CA GLU A 117 -20.38 0.52 8.16
C GLU A 117 -20.75 -0.96 7.99
N LYS A 118 -21.56 -1.46 8.89
CA LYS A 118 -22.07 -2.83 8.81
C LYS A 118 -23.43 -2.82 8.15
N THR A 119 -23.69 -3.81 7.30
CA THR A 119 -24.97 -3.92 6.64
C THR A 119 -25.63 -5.22 7.03
N PRO A 120 -26.95 -5.34 6.83
CA PRO A 120 -27.64 -6.60 7.10
C PRO A 120 -27.12 -7.78 6.29
N ASP A 121 -26.43 -7.48 5.18
CA ASP A 121 -25.85 -8.54 4.34
C ASP A 121 -24.65 -9.21 4.99
N GLY A 122 -24.20 -8.69 6.10
CA GLY A 122 -23.14 -9.32 6.85
C GLY A 122 -21.71 -8.99 6.39
N LEU A 123 -21.57 -8.13 5.41
CA LEU A 123 -20.26 -7.74 4.96
C LEU A 123 -19.67 -6.68 5.89
N ALA A 124 -18.45 -6.91 6.33
CA ALA A 124 -17.75 -5.99 7.21
C ALA A 124 -16.71 -5.22 6.38
N SER A 125 -17.03 -4.00 6.03
CA SER A 125 -16.12 -3.18 5.25
C SER A 125 -15.17 -2.41 6.17
N PHE A 126 -14.08 -1.97 5.58
CA PHE A 126 -13.12 -1.15 6.30
C PHE A 126 -12.46 -0.17 5.34
N SER A 127 -11.84 0.84 5.87
CA SER A 127 -10.96 1.71 5.10
C SER A 127 -9.71 2.00 5.93
N ALA A 128 -8.58 2.11 5.25
CA ALA A 128 -7.33 2.31 5.93
C ALA A 128 -6.38 3.08 5.03
N SER A 129 -5.37 3.70 5.64
CA SER A 129 -4.28 4.32 4.90
C SER A 129 -2.97 3.84 5.49
N LEU A 130 -2.06 3.44 4.62
CA LEU A 130 -0.72 3.05 5.01
C LEU A 130 0.26 4.09 4.48
N ARG A 131 1.08 4.62 5.36
CA ARG A 131 2.11 5.57 4.95
C ARG A 131 3.38 4.78 4.69
N ILE A 132 3.81 4.77 3.45
CA ILE A 132 4.97 3.99 3.04
C ILE A 132 6.26 4.66 3.49
N SER A 133 7.12 3.88 4.10
CA SER A 133 8.42 4.34 4.57
C SER A 133 9.49 3.57 3.81
N GLY A 134 10.29 4.27 3.03
CA GLY A 134 11.33 3.63 2.24
C GLY A 134 10.86 3.31 0.84
N LYS A 135 11.58 2.43 0.18
CA LYS A 135 11.32 2.10 -1.22
C LYS A 135 10.37 0.92 -1.36
N PRO A 136 9.25 1.10 -2.06
CA PRO A 136 8.40 -0.07 -2.35
C PRO A 136 9.02 -0.92 -3.46
N THR A 137 8.77 -2.20 -3.39
CA THR A 137 9.29 -3.16 -4.37
C THR A 137 8.13 -3.75 -5.16
N TYR A 138 8.21 -3.64 -6.47
CA TYR A 138 7.22 -4.25 -7.34
C TYR A 138 7.77 -5.54 -7.90
N THR A 139 7.00 -6.61 -7.82
CA THR A 139 7.36 -7.90 -8.39
C THR A 139 6.31 -8.25 -9.42
N LYS A 140 6.73 -8.39 -10.65
CA LYS A 140 5.77 -8.72 -11.69
C LYS A 140 5.42 -10.20 -11.66
N SER A 141 4.31 -10.52 -12.33
CA SER A 141 3.88 -11.90 -12.44
C SER A 141 4.98 -12.76 -13.08
N SER A 142 5.08 -13.99 -12.63
CA SER A 142 6.11 -14.91 -13.16
C SER A 142 5.76 -15.47 -14.52
N ASN A 143 4.59 -15.17 -15.05
CA ASN A 143 4.22 -15.66 -16.39
C ASN A 143 4.30 -14.57 -17.42
#